data_bb75bea7053366f2992c37bf76b4f271
#
_entry.id   bb75bea7053366f2992c37bf76b4f271
#
_cell.length_a   1.000
_cell.length_b   1.000
_cell.length_c   1.000
_cell.angle_alpha   90.00
_cell.angle_beta   90.00
_cell.angle_gamma   90.00
#
_symmetry.space_group_name_H-M   'P 1'
#
loop_
_entity.id
_entity.type
_entity.pdbx_description
1 polymer ?
#
loop_
_entity_poly.entity_id
_entity_poly.type
_entity_poly.pdbx_seq_one_letter_code
_entity_poly.pdbx_strand_id
1 'polypeptide(L)'
;MLGWELPPHNSGGLGVACFQMAKALAQNGAEIDFVLPYKASHPEADAFMNVLSATDAPPMVDDQGNYIAMGAYSGNCPLCGSRHCKHARAYTKGLTAATHRYADQIESMVRGGTTTPKIIHAHDWLTMEAGIRAKEATGAPLIVHVHATEFDRAGGHSGNPLIHDIEYFGMQAADRIFAVSQITKDIIVRRYGIPAGKVEVVHNSIDPSELSHTTSQTDTSYHYLHQMKTRGYKIVTGICRLTVQKGLSYLIEAATLALSRNPKLIFVIGGSGEQRNQLVELAADLGISDRVIFTGFVRGARFRELYEVSDMFVMPSISEPFGLTALEAAYYDTAVLLSKTSGVGEVLHNVMRFDYWDTRKLADQIVGISLSPALQSTLVEGIKQEYLRCNWGDVARKMMHQYSRVIANHRRLSKVSRVKEVVNRG
;
A
#
# COMPACT_ATOMS: atom_id res chain seq x y z
N MET A 1 13.78 8.08 -9.12
CA MET A 1 12.79 7.12 -8.61
C MET A 1 11.79 6.80 -9.71
N LEU A 2 11.37 5.56 -9.86
CA LEU A 2 10.40 5.14 -10.87
C LEU A 2 9.11 4.72 -10.17
N GLY A 3 8.02 5.45 -10.41
CA GLY A 3 6.73 5.22 -9.78
C GLY A 3 5.60 5.10 -10.78
N TRP A 4 4.44 4.65 -10.32
CA TRP A 4 3.25 4.48 -11.14
C TRP A 4 2.14 5.46 -10.79
N GLU A 5 2.11 5.94 -9.57
CA GLU A 5 1.13 6.90 -9.07
C GLU A 5 1.71 7.81 -7.99
N LEU A 6 1.20 9.04 -7.90
CA LEU A 6 1.47 10.01 -6.84
C LEU A 6 0.20 10.81 -6.53
N PRO A 7 0.01 11.27 -5.28
CA PRO A 7 -1.06 12.20 -4.96
C PRO A 7 -1.00 13.49 -5.82
N PRO A 8 -2.13 14.07 -6.22
CA PRO A 8 -3.50 13.64 -5.93
C PRO A 8 -4.01 12.51 -6.84
N HIS A 9 -3.20 12.04 -7.81
CA HIS A 9 -3.53 11.02 -8.81
C HIS A 9 -3.07 9.64 -8.35
N ASN A 10 -3.68 9.13 -7.26
CA ASN A 10 -3.38 7.81 -6.71
C ASN A 10 -4.67 7.06 -6.36
N SER A 11 -4.62 5.74 -6.48
CA SER A 11 -5.75 4.84 -6.21
C SER A 11 -5.64 4.10 -4.86
N GLY A 12 -4.51 4.23 -4.18
CA GLY A 12 -4.25 3.48 -2.95
C GLY A 12 -3.02 3.94 -2.18
N GLY A 13 -2.60 3.09 -1.25
CA GLY A 13 -1.50 3.39 -0.33
C GLY A 13 -0.12 3.47 -0.97
N LEU A 14 0.10 2.90 -2.18
CA LEU A 14 1.41 2.94 -2.84
C LEU A 14 1.82 4.38 -3.16
N GLY A 15 0.94 5.14 -3.82
CA GLY A 15 1.24 6.52 -4.18
C GLY A 15 1.51 7.39 -2.95
N VAL A 16 0.74 7.19 -1.87
CA VAL A 16 0.95 7.87 -0.58
C VAL A 16 2.29 7.49 0.02
N ALA A 17 2.62 6.19 0.08
CA ALA A 17 3.91 5.73 0.60
C ALA A 17 5.10 6.28 -0.21
N CYS A 18 5.02 6.25 -1.54
CA CYS A 18 6.06 6.80 -2.42
C CYS A 18 6.25 8.31 -2.21
N PHE A 19 5.16 9.06 -2.09
CA PHE A 19 5.18 10.51 -1.85
C PHE A 19 5.86 10.84 -0.52
N GLN A 20 5.41 10.24 0.58
CA GLN A 20 5.95 10.48 1.92
C GLN A 20 7.41 10.05 2.04
N MET A 21 7.75 8.92 1.44
CA MET A 21 9.12 8.42 1.36
C MET A 21 10.04 9.39 0.61
N ALA A 22 9.62 9.87 -0.56
CA ALA A 22 10.39 10.82 -1.36
C ALA A 22 10.56 12.15 -0.60
N LYS A 23 9.51 12.67 0.05
CA LYS A 23 9.55 13.87 0.91
C LYS A 23 10.61 13.70 2.01
N ALA A 24 10.58 12.59 2.73
CA ALA A 24 11.54 12.32 3.79
C ALA A 24 12.98 12.12 3.28
N LEU A 25 13.17 11.47 2.14
CA LEU A 25 14.48 11.33 1.49
C LEU A 25 15.04 12.69 1.08
N ALA A 26 14.22 13.56 0.47
CA ALA A 26 14.62 14.92 0.09
C ALA A 26 15.01 15.75 1.32
N GLN A 27 14.26 15.67 2.41
CA GLN A 27 14.60 16.30 3.70
C GLN A 27 15.92 15.79 4.30
N ASN A 28 16.36 14.59 3.93
CA ASN A 28 17.65 14.01 4.29
C ASN A 28 18.74 14.23 3.21
N GLY A 29 18.50 15.15 2.26
CA GLY A 29 19.50 15.60 1.28
C GLY A 29 19.56 14.77 -0.01
N ALA A 30 18.56 13.96 -0.31
CA ALA A 30 18.46 13.30 -1.61
C ALA A 30 17.89 14.27 -2.67
N GLU A 31 18.57 14.38 -3.81
CA GLU A 31 18.00 14.99 -5.03
C GLU A 31 17.23 13.91 -5.78
N ILE A 32 15.95 14.16 -6.07
CA ILE A 32 15.04 13.15 -6.58
C ILE A 32 14.41 13.60 -7.90
N ASP A 33 14.65 12.82 -8.95
CA ASP A 33 13.82 12.79 -10.15
C ASP A 33 12.81 11.67 -10.00
N PHE A 34 11.53 11.98 -9.87
CA PHE A 34 10.45 10.99 -9.77
C PHE A 34 9.70 10.92 -11.10
N VAL A 35 9.81 9.77 -11.79
CA VAL A 35 9.25 9.62 -13.14
C VAL A 35 7.95 8.85 -13.10
N LEU A 36 6.90 9.41 -13.72
CA LEU A 36 5.55 8.85 -13.82
C LEU A 36 5.21 8.47 -15.27
N PRO A 37 4.33 7.48 -15.50
CA PRO A 37 3.89 7.07 -16.84
C PRO A 37 2.84 8.01 -17.45
N TYR A 38 2.51 9.11 -16.83
CA TYR A 38 1.53 10.11 -17.28
C TYR A 38 1.99 11.52 -16.94
N LYS A 39 1.35 12.51 -17.54
CA LYS A 39 1.61 13.94 -17.29
C LYS A 39 0.46 14.55 -16.49
N ALA A 40 0.77 15.04 -15.30
CA ALA A 40 -0.16 15.77 -14.45
C ALA A 40 0.60 16.77 -13.58
N SER A 41 -0.13 17.69 -12.96
CA SER A 41 0.42 18.62 -11.96
C SER A 41 0.48 17.95 -10.59
N HIS A 42 1.62 18.09 -9.91
CA HIS A 42 1.86 17.58 -8.57
C HIS A 42 2.47 18.68 -7.67
N PRO A 43 1.74 19.80 -7.42
CA PRO A 43 2.31 20.99 -6.80
C PRO A 43 2.92 20.75 -5.41
N GLU A 44 2.38 19.82 -4.64
CA GLU A 44 2.94 19.44 -3.33
C GLU A 44 4.26 18.66 -3.49
N ALA A 45 4.37 17.82 -4.50
CA ALA A 45 5.58 17.04 -4.80
C ALA A 45 6.68 17.92 -5.40
N ASP A 46 6.32 18.87 -6.27
CA ASP A 46 7.24 19.81 -6.92
C ASP A 46 7.99 20.71 -5.91
N ALA A 47 7.49 20.81 -4.68
CA ALA A 47 8.14 21.55 -3.60
C ALA A 47 9.45 20.92 -3.09
N PHE A 48 9.67 19.61 -3.32
CA PHE A 48 10.84 18.89 -2.78
C PHE A 48 11.50 17.90 -3.75
N MET A 49 10.93 17.65 -4.93
CA MET A 49 11.50 16.77 -5.96
C MET A 49 11.11 17.21 -7.36
N ASN A 50 11.83 16.77 -8.37
CA ASN A 50 11.44 16.95 -9.77
C ASN A 50 10.47 15.83 -10.17
N VAL A 51 9.22 16.18 -10.49
CA VAL A 51 8.27 15.20 -11.05
C VAL A 51 8.38 15.25 -12.57
N LEU A 52 8.84 14.14 -13.14
CA LEU A 52 9.03 13.98 -14.59
C LEU A 52 7.94 13.07 -15.15
N SER A 53 7.51 13.33 -16.36
CA SER A 53 6.55 12.52 -17.10
C SER A 53 7.24 11.75 -18.21
N ALA A 54 7.05 10.45 -18.27
CA ALA A 54 7.56 9.62 -19.36
C ALA A 54 6.73 9.80 -20.66
N THR A 55 5.49 10.33 -20.54
CA THR A 55 4.59 10.59 -21.67
C THR A 55 3.89 11.94 -21.51
N ASP A 56 3.30 12.44 -22.60
CA ASP A 56 2.38 13.58 -22.56
C ASP A 56 0.91 13.17 -22.29
N ALA A 57 0.64 11.88 -22.11
CA ALA A 57 -0.70 11.39 -21.84
C ALA A 57 -1.19 11.80 -20.43
N PRO A 58 -2.46 12.21 -20.29
CA PRO A 58 -3.02 12.50 -18.96
C PRO A 58 -3.20 11.21 -18.14
N PRO A 59 -3.38 11.32 -16.82
CA PRO A 59 -3.74 10.18 -15.99
C PRO A 59 -5.11 9.63 -16.39
N MET A 60 -5.29 8.32 -16.31
CA MET A 60 -6.60 7.69 -16.53
C MET A 60 -7.49 7.90 -15.31
N VAL A 61 -8.72 8.30 -15.54
CA VAL A 61 -9.73 8.52 -14.49
C VAL A 61 -11.03 7.75 -14.84
N ASP A 62 -11.81 7.39 -13.82
CA ASP A 62 -13.15 6.86 -13.98
C ASP A 62 -14.18 7.96 -14.28
N ASP A 63 -15.44 7.57 -14.50
CA ASP A 63 -16.56 8.50 -14.77
C ASP A 63 -16.82 9.49 -13.61
N GLN A 64 -16.28 9.21 -12.43
CA GLN A 64 -16.36 10.07 -11.25
C GLN A 64 -15.11 10.94 -11.05
N GLY A 65 -14.13 10.87 -11.97
CA GLY A 65 -12.87 11.60 -11.91
C GLY A 65 -11.82 11.01 -10.96
N ASN A 66 -12.03 9.78 -10.44
CA ASN A 66 -11.03 9.12 -9.61
C ASN A 66 -9.95 8.50 -10.49
N TYR A 67 -8.69 8.60 -10.05
CA TYR A 67 -7.56 7.98 -10.75
C TYR A 67 -7.72 6.45 -10.81
N ILE A 68 -7.58 5.92 -12.00
CA ILE A 68 -7.56 4.47 -12.24
C ILE A 68 -6.10 4.05 -12.43
N ALA A 69 -5.53 3.34 -11.47
CA ALA A 69 -4.20 2.72 -11.59
C ALA A 69 -4.20 1.53 -12.58
N MET A 70 -5.01 1.59 -13.64
CA MET A 70 -5.18 0.56 -14.67
C MET A 70 -5.30 -0.87 -14.08
N GLY A 71 -5.92 -1.03 -12.88
CA GLY A 71 -6.10 -2.33 -12.19
C GLY A 71 -4.81 -3.03 -11.79
N ALA A 72 -3.72 -2.28 -11.75
CA ALA A 72 -2.41 -2.77 -11.30
C ALA A 72 -2.43 -3.59 -10.01
N TYR A 73 -3.49 -3.38 -9.22
CA TYR A 73 -3.67 -3.96 -7.89
C TYR A 73 -4.93 -4.82 -7.74
N SER A 74 -5.73 -4.99 -8.82
CA SER A 74 -6.87 -5.91 -8.82
C SER A 74 -6.53 -7.14 -9.66
N GLY A 75 -6.56 -8.32 -9.06
CA GLY A 75 -6.42 -9.58 -9.79
C GLY A 75 -7.64 -9.94 -10.67
N ASN A 76 -8.68 -9.10 -10.67
CA ASN A 76 -9.97 -9.34 -11.30
C ASN A 76 -10.29 -8.30 -12.37
N CYS A 77 -11.16 -8.67 -13.30
CA CYS A 77 -11.67 -7.75 -14.32
C CYS A 77 -12.43 -6.59 -13.66
N PRO A 78 -12.08 -5.32 -13.91
CA PRO A 78 -12.80 -4.19 -13.34
C PRO A 78 -14.25 -4.05 -13.83
N LEU A 79 -14.59 -4.72 -14.95
CA LEU A 79 -15.93 -4.67 -15.54
C LEU A 79 -16.89 -5.75 -15.03
N CYS A 80 -16.38 -6.93 -14.67
CA CYS A 80 -17.23 -8.07 -14.29
C CYS A 80 -16.75 -8.83 -13.05
N GLY A 81 -15.70 -8.40 -12.37
CA GLY A 81 -15.15 -9.04 -11.18
C GLY A 81 -14.48 -10.41 -11.40
N SER A 82 -14.52 -11.00 -12.60
CA SER A 82 -13.98 -12.32 -12.87
C SER A 82 -12.50 -12.29 -13.24
N ARG A 83 -11.73 -13.26 -12.71
CA ARG A 83 -10.30 -13.46 -13.08
C ARG A 83 -10.11 -14.11 -14.45
N HIS A 84 -11.11 -14.80 -14.96
CA HIS A 84 -11.01 -15.66 -16.13
C HIS A 84 -11.80 -15.17 -17.35
N CYS A 85 -12.40 -14.01 -17.29
CA CYS A 85 -13.14 -13.47 -18.43
C CYS A 85 -12.20 -12.95 -19.54
N LYS A 86 -12.74 -12.86 -20.76
CA LYS A 86 -12.00 -12.30 -21.91
C LYS A 86 -11.56 -10.84 -21.68
N HIS A 87 -12.29 -10.07 -20.88
CA HIS A 87 -11.95 -8.69 -20.53
C HIS A 87 -10.76 -8.63 -19.56
N ALA A 88 -10.67 -9.56 -18.58
CA ALA A 88 -9.50 -9.63 -17.69
C ALA A 88 -8.21 -9.89 -18.47
N ARG A 89 -8.25 -10.80 -19.47
CA ARG A 89 -7.09 -11.07 -20.34
C ARG A 89 -6.69 -9.86 -21.19
N ALA A 90 -7.67 -9.16 -21.78
CA ALA A 90 -7.42 -7.95 -22.57
C ALA A 90 -6.84 -6.83 -21.69
N TYR A 91 -7.33 -6.71 -20.48
CA TYR A 91 -6.89 -5.74 -19.51
C TYR A 91 -5.44 -5.98 -19.06
N THR A 92 -5.09 -7.22 -18.70
CA THR A 92 -3.70 -7.60 -18.34
C THR A 92 -2.75 -7.33 -19.50
N LYS A 93 -3.14 -7.64 -20.74
CA LYS A 93 -2.34 -7.30 -21.94
C LYS A 93 -2.15 -5.80 -22.10
N GLY A 94 -3.18 -4.99 -21.84
CA GLY A 94 -3.09 -3.53 -21.89
C GLY A 94 -2.13 -2.98 -20.85
N LEU A 95 -2.16 -3.52 -19.64
CA LEU A 95 -1.29 -3.08 -18.54
C LEU A 95 0.18 -3.46 -18.77
N THR A 96 0.46 -4.70 -19.21
CA THR A 96 1.84 -5.10 -19.55
C THR A 96 2.38 -4.31 -20.75
N ALA A 97 1.56 -4.02 -21.76
CA ALA A 97 1.96 -3.14 -22.84
C ALA A 97 2.24 -1.70 -22.36
N ALA A 98 1.53 -1.23 -21.33
CA ALA A 98 1.81 0.07 -20.73
C ALA A 98 3.14 0.07 -19.94
N THR A 99 3.44 -1.02 -19.20
CA THR A 99 4.73 -1.14 -18.50
C THR A 99 5.92 -1.23 -19.48
N HIS A 100 5.77 -1.94 -20.59
CA HIS A 100 6.78 -1.97 -21.66
C HIS A 100 7.01 -0.58 -22.28
N ARG A 101 5.94 0.13 -22.64
CA ARG A 101 6.06 1.51 -23.16
C ARG A 101 6.72 2.45 -22.16
N TYR A 102 6.37 2.32 -20.89
CA TYR A 102 7.01 3.09 -19.83
C TYR A 102 8.51 2.78 -19.75
N ALA A 103 8.89 1.51 -19.83
CA ALA A 103 10.29 1.10 -19.84
C ALA A 103 11.06 1.63 -21.06
N ASP A 104 10.48 1.61 -22.27
CA ASP A 104 11.06 2.20 -23.48
C ASP A 104 11.34 3.70 -23.30
N GLN A 105 10.40 4.41 -22.70
CA GLN A 105 10.52 5.86 -22.48
C GLN A 105 11.57 6.20 -21.42
N ILE A 106 11.61 5.43 -20.31
CA ILE A 106 12.65 5.58 -19.28
C ILE A 106 14.04 5.36 -19.89
N GLU A 107 14.22 4.32 -20.70
CA GLU A 107 15.48 4.08 -21.41
C GLU A 107 15.86 5.25 -22.30
N SER A 108 14.92 5.79 -23.09
CA SER A 108 15.14 6.96 -23.93
C SER A 108 15.52 8.20 -23.11
N MET A 109 14.84 8.47 -22.00
CA MET A 109 15.12 9.61 -21.12
C MET A 109 16.54 9.55 -20.52
N VAL A 110 16.97 8.39 -20.03
CA VAL A 110 18.32 8.25 -19.44
C VAL A 110 19.41 8.27 -20.50
N ARG A 111 19.19 7.69 -21.70
CA ARG A 111 20.14 7.77 -22.82
C ARG A 111 20.24 9.19 -23.39
N GLY A 112 19.12 9.91 -23.41
CA GLY A 112 19.05 11.32 -23.85
C GLY A 112 19.58 12.33 -22.84
N GLY A 113 19.97 11.88 -21.64
CA GLY A 113 20.52 12.75 -20.59
C GLY A 113 19.48 13.61 -19.86
N THR A 114 18.18 13.31 -19.99
CA THR A 114 17.11 14.00 -19.25
C THR A 114 17.30 13.83 -17.75
N THR A 115 17.78 12.67 -17.32
CA THR A 115 18.17 12.38 -15.95
C THR A 115 19.42 11.50 -15.91
N THR A 116 20.31 11.73 -14.92
CA THR A 116 21.58 10.98 -14.76
C THR A 116 21.65 10.40 -13.35
N PRO A 117 20.96 9.28 -13.09
CA PRO A 117 20.80 8.77 -11.75
C PRO A 117 22.11 8.21 -11.19
N LYS A 118 22.43 8.55 -9.93
CA LYS A 118 23.49 7.87 -9.14
C LYS A 118 23.00 6.52 -8.62
N ILE A 119 21.68 6.36 -8.47
CA ILE A 119 20.99 5.17 -8.04
C ILE A 119 19.57 5.18 -8.64
N ILE A 120 19.09 4.03 -9.04
CA ILE A 120 17.73 3.84 -9.56
C ILE A 120 16.92 3.16 -8.46
N HIS A 121 15.72 3.68 -8.17
CA HIS A 121 14.80 3.09 -7.21
C HIS A 121 13.44 2.88 -7.87
N ALA A 122 13.09 1.63 -8.11
CA ALA A 122 11.86 1.20 -8.77
C ALA A 122 10.84 0.66 -7.75
N HIS A 123 9.57 1.05 -7.89
CA HIS A 123 8.50 0.71 -6.96
C HIS A 123 7.51 -0.27 -7.59
N ASP A 124 7.45 -1.49 -7.04
CA ASP A 124 6.60 -2.60 -7.50
C ASP A 124 6.83 -3.03 -8.95
N TRP A 125 6.16 -4.09 -9.35
CA TRP A 125 6.33 -4.78 -10.64
C TRP A 125 6.12 -3.88 -11.86
N LEU A 126 5.26 -2.87 -11.74
CA LEU A 126 4.95 -1.93 -12.81
C LEU A 126 6.17 -1.12 -13.31
N THR A 127 7.17 -0.98 -12.45
CA THR A 127 8.36 -0.17 -12.74
C THR A 127 9.65 -1.01 -12.82
N MET A 128 9.57 -2.32 -12.56
CA MET A 128 10.76 -3.18 -12.52
C MET A 128 11.47 -3.28 -13.86
N GLU A 129 10.74 -3.45 -14.95
CA GLU A 129 11.34 -3.48 -16.30
C GLU A 129 12.03 -2.15 -16.63
N ALA A 130 11.37 -1.04 -16.35
CA ALA A 130 11.95 0.30 -16.52
C ALA A 130 13.24 0.47 -15.70
N GLY A 131 13.25 -0.05 -14.46
CA GLY A 131 14.43 -0.08 -13.60
C GLY A 131 15.60 -0.87 -14.19
N ILE A 132 15.33 -2.06 -14.77
CA ILE A 132 16.33 -2.90 -15.43
C ILE A 132 16.94 -2.14 -16.63
N ARG A 133 16.11 -1.61 -17.53
CA ARG A 133 16.58 -0.89 -18.71
C ARG A 133 17.36 0.37 -18.35
N ALA A 134 16.91 1.13 -17.35
CA ALA A 134 17.65 2.27 -16.84
C ALA A 134 19.03 1.88 -16.26
N LYS A 135 19.11 0.77 -15.54
CA LYS A 135 20.37 0.21 -15.02
C LYS A 135 21.31 -0.16 -16.18
N GLU A 136 20.82 -0.85 -17.19
CA GLU A 136 21.61 -1.25 -18.37
C GLU A 136 22.10 -0.02 -19.18
N ALA A 137 21.26 0.99 -19.33
CA ALA A 137 21.59 2.19 -20.10
C ALA A 137 22.60 3.11 -19.39
N THR A 138 22.54 3.16 -18.03
CA THR A 138 23.36 4.14 -17.25
C THR A 138 24.50 3.49 -16.49
N GLY A 139 24.43 2.19 -16.25
CA GLY A 139 25.34 1.50 -15.31
C GLY A 139 25.10 1.87 -13.84
N ALA A 140 24.06 2.61 -13.49
CA ALA A 140 23.73 2.94 -12.11
C ALA A 140 23.11 1.73 -11.39
N PRO A 141 23.37 1.53 -10.08
CA PRO A 141 22.79 0.43 -9.33
C PRO A 141 21.28 0.58 -9.18
N LEU A 142 20.57 -0.55 -9.18
CA LEU A 142 19.12 -0.66 -9.08
C LEU A 142 18.70 -1.14 -7.71
N ILE A 143 17.80 -0.41 -7.07
CA ILE A 143 17.01 -0.88 -5.93
C ILE A 143 15.57 -1.12 -6.40
N VAL A 144 15.01 -2.26 -6.01
CA VAL A 144 13.59 -2.57 -6.18
C VAL A 144 12.92 -2.51 -4.82
N HIS A 145 11.84 -1.74 -4.71
CA HIS A 145 11.01 -1.66 -3.52
C HIS A 145 9.71 -2.43 -3.74
N VAL A 146 9.49 -3.46 -2.96
CA VAL A 146 8.33 -4.33 -3.05
C VAL A 146 7.31 -3.89 -1.99
N HIS A 147 6.25 -3.23 -2.44
CA HIS A 147 5.12 -2.84 -1.60
C HIS A 147 4.06 -3.92 -1.52
N ALA A 148 3.92 -4.73 -2.56
CA ALA A 148 3.09 -5.94 -2.60
C ALA A 148 3.60 -6.89 -3.69
N THR A 149 3.52 -8.18 -3.44
CA THR A 149 3.80 -9.21 -4.44
C THR A 149 2.50 -9.69 -5.11
N GLU A 150 2.64 -10.41 -6.22
CA GLU A 150 1.48 -11.05 -6.86
C GLU A 150 0.82 -12.09 -5.94
N PHE A 151 1.57 -12.74 -5.07
CA PHE A 151 1.00 -13.63 -4.04
C PHE A 151 0.09 -12.87 -3.08
N ASP A 152 0.45 -11.65 -2.68
CA ASP A 152 -0.40 -10.80 -1.82
C ASP A 152 -1.69 -10.42 -2.54
N ARG A 153 -1.58 -9.95 -3.80
CA ARG A 153 -2.74 -9.55 -4.61
C ARG A 153 -3.68 -10.71 -4.89
N ALA A 154 -3.13 -11.92 -4.99
CA ALA A 154 -3.89 -13.15 -5.20
C ALA A 154 -4.46 -13.76 -3.90
N GLY A 155 -4.33 -13.08 -2.75
CA GLY A 155 -4.80 -13.60 -1.46
C GLY A 155 -4.04 -14.86 -1.01
N GLY A 156 -2.73 -14.91 -1.26
CA GLY A 156 -1.85 -16.04 -0.91
C GLY A 156 -1.76 -17.16 -1.97
N HIS A 157 -2.54 -17.08 -3.02
CA HIS A 157 -2.46 -18.01 -4.17
C HIS A 157 -1.37 -17.59 -5.17
N SER A 158 -1.09 -18.41 -6.17
CA SER A 158 -0.01 -18.17 -7.15
C SER A 158 -0.23 -16.94 -8.05
N GLY A 159 -1.47 -16.48 -8.20
CA GLY A 159 -1.77 -15.28 -8.98
C GLY A 159 -1.53 -15.40 -10.49
N ASN A 160 -1.13 -14.30 -11.11
CA ASN A 160 -0.83 -14.23 -12.55
C ASN A 160 0.64 -14.58 -12.81
N PRO A 161 0.93 -15.66 -13.57
CA PRO A 161 2.30 -16.10 -13.83
C PRO A 161 3.17 -15.03 -14.51
N LEU A 162 2.58 -14.22 -15.40
CA LEU A 162 3.33 -13.18 -16.11
C LEU A 162 3.79 -12.07 -15.16
N ILE A 163 2.94 -11.68 -14.20
CA ILE A 163 3.33 -10.67 -13.20
C ILE A 163 4.39 -11.27 -12.26
N HIS A 164 4.21 -12.53 -11.86
CA HIS A 164 5.21 -13.25 -11.08
C HIS A 164 6.58 -13.25 -11.75
N ASP A 165 6.65 -13.49 -13.07
CA ASP A 165 7.90 -13.48 -13.81
C ASP A 165 8.54 -12.09 -13.86
N ILE A 166 7.74 -11.03 -14.09
CA ILE A 166 8.23 -9.64 -14.04
C ILE A 166 8.82 -9.32 -12.66
N GLU A 167 8.12 -9.68 -11.58
CA GLU A 167 8.61 -9.51 -10.21
C GLU A 167 9.91 -10.29 -9.97
N TYR A 168 9.95 -11.55 -10.41
CA TYR A 168 11.13 -12.40 -10.27
C TYR A 168 12.35 -11.79 -10.97
N PHE A 169 12.23 -11.43 -12.25
CA PHE A 169 13.33 -10.84 -13.01
C PHE A 169 13.74 -9.48 -12.48
N GLY A 170 12.78 -8.64 -12.07
CA GLY A 170 13.05 -7.36 -11.43
C GLY A 170 13.87 -7.50 -10.15
N MET A 171 13.45 -8.42 -9.28
CA MET A 171 14.15 -8.72 -8.03
C MET A 171 15.52 -9.37 -8.26
N GLN A 172 15.66 -10.22 -9.28
CA GLN A 172 16.96 -10.82 -9.66
C GLN A 172 17.95 -9.76 -10.16
N ALA A 173 17.50 -8.82 -10.99
CA ALA A 173 18.35 -7.77 -11.57
C ALA A 173 18.73 -6.66 -10.56
N ALA A 174 17.95 -6.47 -9.48
CA ALA A 174 18.23 -5.49 -8.45
C ALA A 174 19.56 -5.74 -7.73
N ASP A 175 20.25 -4.68 -7.32
CA ASP A 175 21.45 -4.76 -6.45
C ASP A 175 21.06 -4.89 -4.98
N ARG A 176 19.89 -4.35 -4.62
CA ARG A 176 19.24 -4.47 -3.31
C ARG A 176 17.73 -4.45 -3.47
N ILE A 177 17.02 -5.11 -2.57
CA ILE A 177 15.56 -5.13 -2.53
C ILE A 177 15.14 -4.56 -1.18
N PHE A 178 14.16 -3.65 -1.20
CA PHE A 178 13.46 -3.22 -0.01
C PHE A 178 12.10 -3.92 0.03
N ALA A 179 11.77 -4.48 1.18
CA ALA A 179 10.47 -5.10 1.47
C ALA A 179 9.78 -4.32 2.60
N VAL A 180 8.50 -4.03 2.47
CA VAL A 180 7.77 -3.20 3.44
C VAL A 180 7.53 -3.87 4.79
N SER A 181 7.80 -5.19 4.90
CA SER A 181 7.67 -5.96 6.14
C SER A 181 8.52 -7.24 6.09
N GLN A 182 8.70 -7.88 7.24
CA GLN A 182 9.32 -9.20 7.31
C GLN A 182 8.44 -10.25 6.60
N ILE A 183 7.11 -10.13 6.69
CA ILE A 183 6.18 -11.00 5.95
C ILE A 183 6.45 -10.91 4.45
N THR A 184 6.56 -9.70 3.89
CA THR A 184 6.90 -9.51 2.47
C THR A 184 8.29 -10.05 2.14
N LYS A 185 9.30 -9.82 2.99
CA LYS A 185 10.64 -10.41 2.83
C LYS A 185 10.58 -11.93 2.80
N ASP A 186 9.81 -12.54 3.69
CA ASP A 186 9.66 -13.99 3.74
C ASP A 186 9.03 -14.56 2.46
N ILE A 187 8.04 -13.86 1.88
CA ILE A 187 7.46 -14.22 0.58
C ILE A 187 8.54 -14.13 -0.51
N ILE A 188 9.28 -13.03 -0.58
CA ILE A 188 10.35 -12.81 -1.56
C ILE A 188 11.40 -13.94 -1.48
N VAL A 189 11.82 -14.30 -0.28
CA VAL A 189 12.83 -15.34 -0.08
C VAL A 189 12.28 -16.73 -0.40
N ARG A 190 11.10 -17.08 0.14
CA ARG A 190 10.57 -18.44 0.06
C ARG A 190 9.89 -18.75 -1.27
N ARG A 191 9.18 -17.76 -1.85
CA ARG A 191 8.36 -17.98 -3.05
C ARG A 191 9.10 -17.61 -4.34
N TYR A 192 9.94 -16.58 -4.30
CA TYR A 192 10.76 -16.16 -5.46
C TYR A 192 12.18 -16.68 -5.40
N GLY A 193 12.61 -17.35 -4.32
CA GLY A 193 13.97 -17.90 -4.21
C GLY A 193 15.07 -16.83 -4.15
N ILE A 194 14.75 -15.60 -3.81
CA ILE A 194 15.73 -14.51 -3.72
C ILE A 194 16.57 -14.67 -2.44
N PRO A 195 17.91 -14.53 -2.51
CA PRO A 195 18.76 -14.64 -1.33
C PRO A 195 18.37 -13.63 -0.24
N ALA A 196 18.18 -14.09 1.00
CA ALA A 196 17.74 -13.25 2.13
C ALA A 196 18.67 -12.06 2.39
N GLY A 197 19.99 -12.20 2.13
CA GLY A 197 20.97 -11.14 2.26
C GLY A 197 20.78 -9.98 1.26
N LYS A 198 20.02 -10.19 0.18
CA LYS A 198 19.69 -9.16 -0.82
C LYS A 198 18.49 -8.32 -0.40
N VAL A 199 17.66 -8.78 0.54
CA VAL A 199 16.40 -8.17 0.95
C VAL A 199 16.55 -7.50 2.30
N GLU A 200 16.26 -6.19 2.35
CA GLU A 200 16.20 -5.37 3.56
C GLU A 200 14.75 -5.02 3.88
N VAL A 201 14.34 -5.16 5.13
CA VAL A 201 13.03 -4.72 5.57
C VAL A 201 13.06 -3.21 5.82
N VAL A 202 12.17 -2.48 5.16
CA VAL A 202 11.99 -1.03 5.30
C VAL A 202 10.49 -0.80 5.51
N HIS A 203 10.06 -0.70 6.76
CA HIS A 203 8.66 -0.47 7.09
C HIS A 203 8.18 0.87 6.55
N ASN A 204 6.93 0.92 6.09
CA ASN A 204 6.27 2.19 5.83
C ASN A 204 5.99 2.92 7.14
N SER A 205 5.64 4.20 7.04
CA SER A 205 5.31 5.03 8.18
C SER A 205 4.14 5.97 7.85
N ILE A 206 3.79 6.83 8.79
CA ILE A 206 2.85 7.93 8.59
C ILE A 206 3.54 9.26 8.90
N ASP A 207 3.01 10.34 8.34
CA ASP A 207 3.33 11.72 8.75
C ASP A 207 2.13 12.27 9.53
N PRO A 208 2.22 12.42 10.86
CA PRO A 208 1.12 12.97 11.67
C PRO A 208 0.68 14.36 11.22
N SER A 209 1.57 15.16 10.63
CA SER A 209 1.25 16.50 10.15
C SER A 209 0.26 16.49 8.97
N GLU A 210 0.33 15.47 8.13
CA GLU A 210 -0.60 15.28 7.00
C GLU A 210 -2.00 14.83 7.46
N LEU A 211 -2.09 14.20 8.63
CA LEU A 211 -3.35 13.75 9.21
C LEU A 211 -4.02 14.83 10.05
N SER A 212 -3.26 15.82 10.56
CA SER A 212 -3.71 16.82 11.52
C SER A 212 -4.47 18.01 10.91
N HIS A 213 -4.66 18.07 9.59
CA HIS A 213 -5.37 19.19 8.95
C HIS A 213 -6.81 19.29 9.43
N THR A 214 -7.08 20.27 10.29
CA THR A 214 -8.42 20.65 10.76
C THR A 214 -9.22 21.21 9.60
N THR A 215 -10.19 20.44 9.14
CA THR A 215 -11.26 21.00 8.31
C THR A 215 -12.25 21.74 9.19
N SER A 216 -12.76 22.89 8.70
CA SER A 216 -13.81 23.64 9.38
C SER A 216 -15.01 22.72 9.66
N GLN A 217 -15.54 22.79 10.88
CA GLN A 217 -16.56 21.90 11.46
C GLN A 217 -17.95 21.94 10.80
N THR A 218 -18.11 22.43 9.60
CA THR A 218 -19.44 22.73 9.08
C THR A 218 -20.04 21.69 8.14
N ASP A 219 -19.36 20.60 7.81
CA ASP A 219 -19.91 19.58 6.93
C ASP A 219 -19.62 18.16 7.44
N THR A 220 -20.40 17.74 8.45
CA THR A 220 -20.34 16.39 9.00
C THR A 220 -21.02 15.41 8.05
N SER A 221 -20.21 14.76 7.21
CA SER A 221 -20.70 13.71 6.28
C SER A 221 -21.28 12.50 7.00
N TYR A 222 -20.91 12.28 8.26
CA TYR A 222 -21.33 11.12 9.05
C TYR A 222 -22.18 11.50 10.27
N HIS A 223 -23.03 12.52 10.13
CA HIS A 223 -23.94 12.97 11.19
C HIS A 223 -24.76 11.83 11.82
N TYR A 224 -25.21 10.88 11.01
CA TYR A 224 -25.91 9.68 11.49
C TYR A 224 -25.05 8.87 12.48
N LEU A 225 -23.76 8.64 12.18
CA LEU A 225 -22.88 7.87 13.04
C LEU A 225 -22.63 8.60 14.37
N HIS A 226 -22.47 9.92 14.35
CA HIS A 226 -22.37 10.74 15.56
C HIS A 226 -23.62 10.62 16.42
N GLN A 227 -24.81 10.69 15.83
CA GLN A 227 -26.07 10.48 16.55
C GLN A 227 -26.17 9.07 17.14
N MET A 228 -25.71 8.05 16.43
CA MET A 228 -25.71 6.67 16.96
C MET A 228 -24.76 6.51 18.13
N LYS A 229 -23.60 7.15 18.12
CA LYS A 229 -22.67 7.18 19.28
C LYS A 229 -23.34 7.80 20.52
N THR A 230 -24.10 8.90 20.37
CA THR A 230 -24.83 9.49 21.53
C THR A 230 -25.91 8.57 22.10
N ARG A 231 -26.40 7.60 21.31
CA ARG A 231 -27.33 6.55 21.76
C ARG A 231 -26.63 5.30 22.31
N GLY A 232 -25.30 5.37 22.47
CA GLY A 232 -24.48 4.30 23.02
C GLY A 232 -24.09 3.20 22.03
N TYR A 233 -24.20 3.46 20.71
CA TYR A 233 -23.65 2.54 19.71
C TYR A 233 -22.14 2.67 19.61
N LYS A 234 -21.48 1.55 19.27
CA LYS A 234 -20.07 1.48 18.97
C LYS A 234 -19.86 1.28 17.46
N ILE A 235 -18.94 2.05 16.90
CA ILE A 235 -18.66 2.05 15.46
C ILE A 235 -17.41 1.22 15.19
N VAL A 236 -17.56 0.19 14.35
CA VAL A 236 -16.49 -0.70 13.88
C VAL A 236 -16.23 -0.38 12.42
N THR A 237 -15.02 0.03 12.08
CA THR A 237 -14.70 0.52 10.74
C THR A 237 -13.65 -0.35 10.05
N GLY A 238 -13.83 -0.60 8.76
CA GLY A 238 -12.81 -1.13 7.85
C GLY A 238 -12.67 -0.20 6.66
N ILE A 239 -11.45 0.28 6.39
CA ILE A 239 -11.16 1.17 5.25
C ILE A 239 -10.11 0.52 4.36
N CYS A 240 -10.50 0.10 3.17
CA CYS A 240 -9.60 -0.53 2.21
C CYS A 240 -10.24 -0.63 0.81
N ARG A 241 -9.48 -1.10 -0.17
CA ARG A 241 -10.07 -1.56 -1.44
C ARG A 241 -10.93 -2.78 -1.20
N LEU A 242 -12.09 -2.84 -1.84
CA LEU A 242 -13.03 -3.97 -1.70
C LEU A 242 -12.61 -5.12 -2.64
N THR A 243 -11.54 -5.81 -2.27
CA THR A 243 -10.94 -6.93 -3.02
C THR A 243 -10.88 -8.18 -2.14
N VAL A 244 -10.75 -9.37 -2.75
CA VAL A 244 -10.61 -10.65 -2.03
C VAL A 244 -9.47 -10.61 -1.02
N GLN A 245 -8.33 -10.00 -1.38
CA GLN A 245 -7.16 -9.85 -0.53
C GLN A 245 -7.49 -9.23 0.85
N LYS A 246 -8.46 -8.33 0.89
CA LYS A 246 -8.82 -7.56 2.11
C LYS A 246 -9.76 -8.30 3.07
N GLY A 247 -10.27 -9.45 2.69
CA GLY A 247 -10.99 -10.37 3.59
C GLY A 247 -12.26 -9.83 4.24
N LEU A 248 -12.92 -8.85 3.61
CA LEU A 248 -14.10 -8.19 4.20
C LEU A 248 -15.31 -9.10 4.40
N SER A 249 -15.40 -10.21 3.66
CA SER A 249 -16.43 -11.24 3.90
C SER A 249 -16.33 -11.81 5.32
N TYR A 250 -15.11 -12.07 5.80
CA TYR A 250 -14.89 -12.54 7.18
C TYR A 250 -15.30 -11.49 8.24
N LEU A 251 -15.13 -10.18 7.93
CA LEU A 251 -15.63 -9.13 8.82
C LEU A 251 -17.16 -9.14 8.89
N ILE A 252 -17.86 -9.31 7.76
CA ILE A 252 -19.33 -9.34 7.71
C ILE A 252 -19.87 -10.59 8.44
N GLU A 253 -19.22 -11.74 8.26
CA GLU A 253 -19.57 -12.95 9.02
C GLU A 253 -19.33 -12.76 10.53
N ALA A 254 -18.20 -12.18 10.93
CA ALA A 254 -17.91 -11.85 12.32
C ALA A 254 -18.90 -10.82 12.89
N ALA A 255 -19.34 -9.87 12.07
CA ALA A 255 -20.34 -8.87 12.44
C ALA A 255 -21.67 -9.52 12.85
N THR A 256 -22.13 -10.56 12.13
CA THR A 256 -23.33 -11.31 12.49
C THR A 256 -23.22 -11.93 13.88
N LEU A 257 -22.08 -12.57 14.17
CA LEU A 257 -21.80 -13.17 15.48
C LEU A 257 -21.65 -12.11 16.59
N ALA A 258 -21.06 -10.96 16.28
CA ALA A 258 -20.92 -9.87 17.23
C ALA A 258 -22.27 -9.20 17.56
N LEU A 259 -23.11 -8.96 16.55
CA LEU A 259 -24.43 -8.34 16.67
C LEU A 259 -25.40 -9.20 17.50
N SER A 260 -25.33 -10.52 17.40
CA SER A 260 -26.13 -11.42 18.24
C SER A 260 -25.84 -11.28 19.74
N ARG A 261 -24.67 -10.75 20.12
CA ARG A 261 -24.19 -10.57 21.50
C ARG A 261 -24.23 -9.12 21.97
N ASN A 262 -23.97 -8.18 21.04
CA ASN A 262 -24.12 -6.74 21.29
C ASN A 262 -24.84 -6.08 20.12
N PRO A 263 -26.15 -5.84 20.22
CA PRO A 263 -26.94 -5.21 19.15
C PRO A 263 -26.64 -3.71 18.95
N LYS A 264 -25.82 -3.11 19.83
CA LYS A 264 -25.37 -1.71 19.73
C LYS A 264 -24.05 -1.58 18.99
N LEU A 265 -23.85 -2.38 17.93
CA LEU A 265 -22.73 -2.25 17.00
C LEU A 265 -23.21 -1.73 15.64
N ILE A 266 -22.40 -0.92 14.98
CA ILE A 266 -22.57 -0.52 13.58
C ILE A 266 -21.23 -0.78 12.90
N PHE A 267 -21.27 -1.41 11.74
CA PHE A 267 -20.12 -1.69 10.92
C PHE A 267 -20.09 -0.72 9.74
N VAL A 268 -18.95 -0.07 9.50
CA VAL A 268 -18.79 0.88 8.40
C VAL A 268 -17.63 0.44 7.52
N ILE A 269 -17.92 0.19 6.26
CA ILE A 269 -16.94 -0.26 5.26
C ILE A 269 -16.70 0.88 4.28
N GLY A 270 -15.52 1.51 4.40
CA GLY A 270 -15.07 2.58 3.52
C GLY A 270 -14.18 2.03 2.41
N GLY A 271 -14.50 2.42 1.17
CA GLY A 271 -13.71 2.04 0.01
C GLY A 271 -14.55 1.61 -1.19
N SER A 272 -13.86 1.29 -2.29
CA SER A 272 -14.45 0.79 -3.52
C SER A 272 -13.67 -0.44 -4.03
N GLY A 273 -14.27 -1.23 -4.89
CA GLY A 273 -13.65 -2.41 -5.48
C GLY A 273 -14.69 -3.40 -5.98
N GLU A 274 -14.21 -4.42 -6.68
CA GLU A 274 -15.01 -5.42 -7.38
C GLU A 274 -15.90 -6.27 -6.47
N GLN A 275 -15.57 -6.39 -5.17
CA GLN A 275 -16.35 -7.18 -4.24
C GLN A 275 -17.57 -6.45 -3.65
N ARG A 276 -17.75 -5.14 -3.94
CA ARG A 276 -18.79 -4.34 -3.30
C ARG A 276 -20.18 -5.00 -3.33
N ASN A 277 -20.63 -5.45 -4.50
CA ASN A 277 -21.96 -6.04 -4.64
C ASN A 277 -22.09 -7.36 -3.87
N GLN A 278 -21.06 -8.22 -3.95
CA GLN A 278 -21.02 -9.48 -3.21
C GLN A 278 -21.06 -9.26 -1.69
N LEU A 279 -20.37 -8.23 -1.18
CA LEU A 279 -20.37 -7.90 0.24
C LEU A 279 -21.72 -7.34 0.70
N VAL A 280 -22.40 -6.55 -0.14
CA VAL A 280 -23.76 -6.05 0.14
C VAL A 280 -24.75 -7.21 0.18
N GLU A 281 -24.70 -8.12 -0.80
CA GLU A 281 -25.52 -9.33 -0.87
C GLU A 281 -25.27 -10.22 0.37
N LEU A 282 -24.01 -10.44 0.74
CA LEU A 282 -23.67 -11.22 1.93
C LEU A 282 -24.26 -10.62 3.22
N ALA A 283 -24.21 -9.29 3.38
CA ALA A 283 -24.81 -8.62 4.54
C ALA A 283 -26.35 -8.78 4.56
N ALA A 284 -26.99 -8.80 3.39
CA ALA A 284 -28.42 -9.04 3.25
C ALA A 284 -28.80 -10.50 3.58
N ASP A 285 -28.07 -11.47 3.05
CA ASP A 285 -28.28 -12.89 3.28
C ASP A 285 -28.12 -13.27 4.77
N LEU A 286 -27.20 -12.59 5.45
CA LEU A 286 -26.98 -12.75 6.89
C LEU A 286 -27.93 -11.93 7.77
N GLY A 287 -28.83 -11.14 7.17
CA GLY A 287 -29.86 -10.38 7.89
C GLY A 287 -29.34 -9.20 8.70
N ILE A 288 -28.18 -8.62 8.32
CA ILE A 288 -27.55 -7.51 9.07
C ILE A 288 -27.38 -6.23 8.23
N SER A 289 -28.11 -6.09 7.12
CA SER A 289 -28.00 -4.92 6.21
C SER A 289 -28.27 -3.58 6.89
N ASP A 290 -29.09 -3.54 7.93
CA ASP A 290 -29.40 -2.35 8.73
C ASP A 290 -28.24 -1.94 9.66
N ARG A 291 -27.21 -2.76 9.78
CA ARG A 291 -26.04 -2.59 10.66
C ARG A 291 -24.72 -2.48 9.91
N VAL A 292 -24.73 -2.65 8.58
CA VAL A 292 -23.54 -2.55 7.74
C VAL A 292 -23.69 -1.41 6.74
N ILE A 293 -22.83 -0.41 6.84
CA ILE A 293 -22.86 0.80 5.98
C ILE A 293 -21.67 0.76 5.04
N PHE A 294 -21.93 0.86 3.74
CA PHE A 294 -20.90 0.99 2.69
C PHE A 294 -20.84 2.45 2.25
N THR A 295 -19.76 3.15 2.61
CA THR A 295 -19.61 4.59 2.31
C THR A 295 -19.15 4.90 0.90
N GLY A 296 -18.67 3.89 0.15
CA GLY A 296 -17.92 4.10 -1.08
C GLY A 296 -16.52 4.63 -0.80
N PHE A 297 -15.85 5.13 -1.85
CA PHE A 297 -14.50 5.66 -1.74
C PHE A 297 -14.46 6.91 -0.87
N VAL A 298 -13.51 6.97 0.06
CA VAL A 298 -13.37 8.08 1.03
C VAL A 298 -12.02 8.76 0.88
N ARG A 299 -12.01 10.11 0.87
CA ARG A 299 -10.81 10.95 0.81
C ARG A 299 -10.97 12.22 1.66
N GLY A 300 -9.85 12.86 1.99
CA GLY A 300 -9.82 14.17 2.64
C GLY A 300 -10.59 14.20 3.95
N ALA A 301 -11.48 15.18 4.13
CA ALA A 301 -12.26 15.37 5.35
C ALA A 301 -13.10 14.13 5.71
N ARG A 302 -13.79 13.51 4.74
CA ARG A 302 -14.62 12.32 4.97
C ARG A 302 -13.81 11.12 5.47
N PHE A 303 -12.58 10.98 5.00
CA PHE A 303 -11.66 9.94 5.43
C PHE A 303 -11.25 10.12 6.90
N ARG A 304 -10.89 11.35 7.28
CA ARG A 304 -10.54 11.69 8.67
C ARG A 304 -11.72 11.51 9.62
N GLU A 305 -12.87 12.09 9.26
CA GLU A 305 -14.10 11.99 10.06
C GLU A 305 -14.51 10.54 10.32
N LEU A 306 -14.30 9.65 9.34
CA LEU A 306 -14.61 8.25 9.49
C LEU A 306 -13.74 7.58 10.57
N TYR A 307 -12.46 7.92 10.67
CA TYR A 307 -11.63 7.44 11.78
C TYR A 307 -12.03 8.08 13.12
N GLU A 308 -12.26 9.40 13.15
CA GLU A 308 -12.63 10.14 14.38
C GLU A 308 -13.94 9.62 15.00
N VAL A 309 -14.89 9.19 14.20
CA VAL A 309 -16.13 8.60 14.68
C VAL A 309 -15.99 7.15 15.10
N SER A 310 -14.92 6.45 14.67
CA SER A 310 -14.72 5.02 14.91
C SER A 310 -14.28 4.72 16.35
N ASP A 311 -14.82 3.67 16.95
CA ASP A 311 -14.34 3.10 18.22
C ASP A 311 -13.31 1.99 17.98
N MET A 312 -13.45 1.27 16.88
CA MET A 312 -12.59 0.16 16.47
C MET A 312 -12.32 0.19 14.98
N PHE A 313 -11.09 -0.12 14.60
CA PHE A 313 -10.68 -0.37 13.22
C PHE A 313 -10.31 -1.83 13.04
N VAL A 314 -10.85 -2.47 12.01
CA VAL A 314 -10.59 -3.88 11.70
C VAL A 314 -9.93 -4.02 10.33
N MET A 315 -8.80 -4.70 10.30
CA MET A 315 -8.09 -5.08 9.08
C MET A 315 -8.07 -6.62 8.95
N PRO A 316 -9.09 -7.21 8.31
CA PRO A 316 -9.25 -8.67 8.23
C PRO A 316 -8.54 -9.29 7.02
N SER A 317 -7.49 -8.63 6.54
CA SER A 317 -6.82 -8.98 5.28
C SER A 317 -6.29 -10.42 5.28
N ILE A 318 -6.53 -11.15 4.20
CA ILE A 318 -5.96 -12.47 3.92
C ILE A 318 -4.44 -12.34 3.75
N SER A 319 -4.01 -11.28 3.08
CA SER A 319 -2.61 -10.88 2.96
C SER A 319 -2.51 -9.36 2.94
N GLU A 320 -1.74 -8.80 3.86
CA GLU A 320 -1.50 -7.36 3.95
C GLU A 320 0.01 -7.12 4.06
N PRO A 321 0.68 -6.71 3.00
CA PRO A 321 2.12 -6.49 3.02
C PRO A 321 2.58 -5.55 4.13
N PHE A 322 1.82 -4.46 4.36
CA PHE A 322 2.05 -3.58 5.49
C PHE A 322 0.75 -3.18 6.17
N GLY A 323 -0.01 -2.19 5.63
CA GLY A 323 -1.31 -1.74 6.18
C GLY A 323 -1.25 -0.34 6.80
N LEU A 324 -1.01 0.70 5.98
CA LEU A 324 -0.96 2.11 6.41
C LEU A 324 -2.23 2.54 7.15
N THR A 325 -3.41 2.07 6.71
CA THR A 325 -4.70 2.42 7.32
C THR A 325 -4.81 2.03 8.80
N ALA A 326 -4.02 1.06 9.26
CA ALA A 326 -3.95 0.75 10.70
C ALA A 326 -3.12 1.77 11.49
N LEU A 327 -2.05 2.33 10.90
CA LEU A 327 -1.31 3.44 11.52
C LEU A 327 -2.16 4.71 11.55
N GLU A 328 -2.94 4.96 10.50
CA GLU A 328 -3.89 6.07 10.44
C GLU A 328 -4.97 5.92 11.54
N ALA A 329 -5.55 4.73 11.70
CA ALA A 329 -6.50 4.45 12.78
C ALA A 329 -5.88 4.67 14.17
N ALA A 330 -4.63 4.26 14.36
CA ALA A 330 -3.88 4.49 15.61
C ALA A 330 -3.68 5.98 15.91
N TYR A 331 -3.45 6.80 14.87
CA TYR A 331 -3.34 8.25 15.01
C TYR A 331 -4.64 8.90 15.53
N TYR A 332 -5.80 8.38 15.09
CA TYR A 332 -7.12 8.89 15.51
C TYR A 332 -7.67 8.21 16.78
N ASP A 333 -6.80 7.69 17.64
CA ASP A 333 -7.15 7.07 18.92
C ASP A 333 -8.21 5.95 18.78
N THR A 334 -8.15 5.17 17.69
CA THR A 334 -9.06 4.07 17.40
C THR A 334 -8.41 2.73 17.81
N ALA A 335 -9.11 1.87 18.54
CA ALA A 335 -8.61 0.54 18.87
C ALA A 335 -8.48 -0.33 17.61
N VAL A 336 -7.33 -0.98 17.40
CA VAL A 336 -7.01 -1.68 16.16
C VAL A 336 -7.05 -3.20 16.34
N LEU A 337 -7.73 -3.87 15.41
CA LEU A 337 -7.79 -5.33 15.30
C LEU A 337 -7.19 -5.75 13.94
N LEU A 338 -6.18 -6.61 13.97
CA LEU A 338 -5.41 -7.00 12.79
C LEU A 338 -5.43 -8.52 12.57
N SER A 339 -5.59 -8.93 11.33
CA SER A 339 -5.22 -10.30 10.96
C SER A 339 -3.72 -10.53 11.21
N LYS A 340 -3.34 -11.76 11.56
CA LYS A 340 -1.93 -12.13 11.78
C LYS A 340 -1.07 -12.02 10.51
N THR A 341 -1.71 -11.95 9.36
CA THR A 341 -1.10 -11.80 8.03
C THR A 341 -0.87 -10.32 7.64
N SER A 342 -0.98 -9.39 8.58
CA SER A 342 -0.78 -7.94 8.36
C SER A 342 0.59 -7.50 8.84
N GLY A 343 1.43 -6.97 7.92
CA GLY A 343 2.81 -6.56 8.18
C GLY A 343 2.94 -5.40 9.18
N VAL A 344 1.94 -4.52 9.28
CA VAL A 344 1.92 -3.45 10.30
C VAL A 344 1.95 -3.97 11.73
N GLY A 345 1.55 -5.22 11.96
CA GLY A 345 1.70 -5.88 13.24
C GLY A 345 3.14 -6.16 13.67
N GLU A 346 4.13 -5.83 12.84
CA GLU A 346 5.55 -5.82 13.19
C GLU A 346 5.96 -4.54 13.93
N VAL A 347 5.15 -3.49 13.84
CA VAL A 347 5.38 -2.19 14.49
C VAL A 347 4.29 -1.79 15.48
N LEU A 348 3.08 -2.36 15.35
CA LEU A 348 1.96 -2.19 16.27
C LEU A 348 1.70 -3.49 17.03
N HIS A 349 1.98 -3.50 18.34
CA HIS A 349 1.86 -4.67 19.20
C HIS A 349 0.66 -4.59 20.15
N ASN A 350 0.26 -3.37 20.56
CA ASN A 350 -0.91 -3.13 21.40
C ASN A 350 -2.22 -3.19 20.59
N VAL A 351 -2.39 -4.28 19.83
CA VAL A 351 -3.52 -4.54 18.94
C VAL A 351 -4.10 -5.92 19.21
N MET A 352 -5.38 -6.10 18.92
CA MET A 352 -5.95 -7.43 18.92
C MET A 352 -5.56 -8.18 17.65
N ARG A 353 -5.14 -9.44 17.79
CA ARG A 353 -4.69 -10.28 16.65
C ARG A 353 -5.61 -11.50 16.50
N PHE A 354 -5.96 -11.81 15.25
CA PHE A 354 -6.78 -12.96 14.90
C PHE A 354 -6.30 -13.59 13.59
N ASP A 355 -6.62 -14.85 13.35
CA ASP A 355 -6.48 -15.47 12.04
C ASP A 355 -7.65 -15.01 11.16
N TYR A 356 -7.41 -14.56 9.92
CA TYR A 356 -8.43 -13.91 9.10
C TYR A 356 -9.71 -14.76 8.90
N TRP A 357 -9.57 -16.09 8.92
CA TRP A 357 -10.68 -17.05 8.82
C TRP A 357 -11.42 -17.30 10.14
N ASP A 358 -10.85 -16.91 11.29
CA ASP A 358 -11.45 -17.13 12.62
C ASP A 358 -12.43 -15.99 12.96
N THR A 359 -13.59 -16.05 12.33
CA THR A 359 -14.67 -15.06 12.48
C THR A 359 -15.24 -15.05 13.92
N ARG A 360 -15.17 -16.18 14.65
CA ARG A 360 -15.55 -16.24 16.06
C ARG A 360 -14.60 -15.44 16.92
N LYS A 361 -13.29 -15.65 16.78
CA LYS A 361 -12.28 -14.90 17.51
C LYS A 361 -12.38 -13.41 17.24
N LEU A 362 -12.60 -13.02 16.00
CA LEU A 362 -12.80 -11.61 15.63
C LEU A 362 -14.07 -11.05 16.30
N ALA A 363 -15.19 -11.77 16.27
CA ALA A 363 -16.42 -11.37 16.95
C ALA A 363 -16.22 -11.24 18.47
N ASP A 364 -15.52 -12.18 19.12
CA ASP A 364 -15.20 -12.13 20.55
C ASP A 364 -14.40 -10.89 20.93
N GLN A 365 -13.40 -10.53 20.10
CA GLN A 365 -12.57 -9.34 20.29
C GLN A 365 -13.37 -8.05 20.11
N ILE A 366 -14.21 -7.95 19.07
CA ILE A 366 -15.09 -6.80 18.83
C ILE A 366 -16.04 -6.61 20.02
N VAL A 367 -16.71 -7.67 20.47
CA VAL A 367 -17.63 -7.62 21.60
C VAL A 367 -16.88 -7.24 22.89
N GLY A 368 -15.72 -7.85 23.15
CA GLY A 368 -14.90 -7.55 24.32
C GLY A 368 -14.51 -6.08 24.42
N ILE A 369 -14.02 -5.48 23.33
CA ILE A 369 -13.67 -4.06 23.27
C ILE A 369 -14.93 -3.19 23.44
N SER A 370 -16.03 -3.54 22.77
CA SER A 370 -17.26 -2.76 22.77
C SER A 370 -17.92 -2.67 24.16
N LEU A 371 -17.72 -3.68 25.01
CA LEU A 371 -18.28 -3.78 26.36
C LEU A 371 -17.31 -3.33 27.45
N SER A 372 -16.04 -3.12 27.14
CA SER A 372 -15.00 -2.76 28.12
C SER A 372 -14.28 -1.46 27.72
N PRO A 373 -14.75 -0.29 28.20
CA PRO A 373 -14.05 0.98 27.96
C PRO A 373 -12.60 0.95 28.46
N ALA A 374 -12.32 0.25 29.56
CA ALA A 374 -10.96 0.12 30.08
C ALA A 374 -10.04 -0.64 29.11
N LEU A 375 -10.53 -1.73 28.48
CA LEU A 375 -9.77 -2.45 27.47
C LEU A 375 -9.52 -1.56 26.24
N GLN A 376 -10.54 -0.84 25.77
CA GLN A 376 -10.43 0.08 24.66
C GLN A 376 -9.35 1.15 24.95
N SER A 377 -9.40 1.81 26.10
CA SER A 377 -8.43 2.84 26.53
C SER A 377 -7.01 2.27 26.59
N THR A 378 -6.83 1.10 27.21
CA THR A 378 -5.51 0.46 27.31
C THR A 378 -4.90 0.18 25.92
N LEU A 379 -5.70 -0.33 24.97
CA LEU A 379 -5.24 -0.58 23.61
C LEU A 379 -4.86 0.73 22.91
N VAL A 380 -5.70 1.75 23.00
CA VAL A 380 -5.46 3.06 22.38
C VAL A 380 -4.20 3.74 22.96
N GLU A 381 -4.04 3.76 24.27
CA GLU A 381 -2.85 4.32 24.93
C GLU A 381 -1.57 3.58 24.54
N GLY A 382 -1.62 2.25 24.52
CA GLY A 382 -0.48 1.43 24.10
C GLY A 382 -0.09 1.66 22.64
N ILE A 383 -1.05 1.66 21.71
CA ILE A 383 -0.80 1.84 20.29
C ILE A 383 -0.28 3.25 19.97
N LYS A 384 -0.71 4.26 20.75
CA LYS A 384 -0.24 5.65 20.62
C LYS A 384 1.25 5.76 20.84
N GLN A 385 1.80 5.06 21.83
CA GLN A 385 3.24 5.03 22.09
C GLN A 385 4.03 4.32 20.99
N GLU A 386 3.40 3.44 20.25
CA GLU A 386 4.02 2.67 19.18
C GLU A 386 4.05 3.46 17.87
N TYR A 387 2.92 4.05 17.45
CA TYR A 387 2.90 4.76 16.18
C TYR A 387 3.76 6.05 16.21
N LEU A 388 3.91 6.69 17.37
CA LEU A 388 4.79 7.85 17.53
C LEU A 388 6.27 7.53 17.25
N ARG A 389 6.66 6.26 17.35
CA ARG A 389 7.99 5.78 16.96
C ARG A 389 8.13 5.51 15.47
N CYS A 390 7.01 5.40 14.76
CA CYS A 390 6.98 5.21 13.31
C CYS A 390 7.07 6.58 12.65
N ASN A 391 8.23 6.94 12.10
CA ASN A 391 8.39 8.22 11.41
C ASN A 391 9.21 8.05 10.13
N TRP A 392 8.84 8.77 9.10
CA TRP A 392 9.49 8.72 7.80
C TRP A 392 10.95 9.18 7.83
N GLY A 393 11.35 10.02 8.79
CA GLY A 393 12.73 10.48 8.94
C GLY A 393 13.69 9.31 9.26
N ASP A 394 13.30 8.41 10.17
CA ASP A 394 14.08 7.21 10.49
C ASP A 394 14.14 6.24 9.30
N VAL A 395 13.02 6.06 8.61
CA VAL A 395 12.93 5.26 7.39
C VAL A 395 13.87 5.82 6.33
N ALA A 396 13.84 7.13 6.06
CA ALA A 396 14.70 7.78 5.10
C ALA A 396 16.19 7.64 5.46
N ARG A 397 16.57 7.82 6.72
CA ARG A 397 17.97 7.61 7.18
C ARG A 397 18.44 6.17 6.93
N LYS A 398 17.60 5.19 7.23
CA LYS A 398 17.90 3.77 6.93
C LYS A 398 18.09 3.55 5.43
N MET A 399 17.22 4.11 4.59
CA MET A 399 17.32 3.99 3.13
C MET A 399 18.55 4.68 2.58
N MET A 400 18.89 5.91 3.02
CA MET A 400 20.08 6.64 2.62
C MET A 400 21.37 5.88 2.97
N HIS A 401 21.39 5.22 4.14
CA HIS A 401 22.50 4.33 4.49
C HIS A 401 22.63 3.16 3.51
N GLN A 402 21.53 2.51 3.15
CA GLN A 402 21.54 1.42 2.16
C GLN A 402 21.94 1.92 0.77
N TYR A 403 21.47 3.09 0.32
CA TYR A 403 21.89 3.71 -0.95
C TYR A 403 23.40 3.92 -0.98
N SER A 404 23.97 4.49 0.06
CA SER A 404 25.41 4.72 0.17
C SER A 404 26.21 3.42 0.07
N ARG A 405 25.76 2.36 0.74
CA ARG A 405 26.39 1.03 0.67
C ARG A 405 26.31 0.42 -0.73
N VAL A 406 25.15 0.50 -1.38
CA VAL A 406 24.95 -0.04 -2.73
C VAL A 406 25.83 0.70 -3.74
N ILE A 407 25.88 2.04 -3.69
CA ILE A 407 26.74 2.85 -4.56
C ILE A 407 28.21 2.53 -4.35
N ALA A 408 28.66 2.41 -3.10
CA ALA A 408 30.06 2.09 -2.77
C ALA A 408 30.46 0.70 -3.29
N ASN A 409 29.61 -0.32 -3.08
CA ASN A 409 29.84 -1.66 -3.57
C ASN A 409 29.87 -1.71 -5.12
N HIS A 410 28.95 -1.02 -5.77
CA HIS A 410 28.90 -0.95 -7.22
C HIS A 410 30.18 -0.34 -7.80
N ARG A 411 30.68 0.78 -7.24
CA ARG A 411 31.95 1.40 -7.65
C ARG A 411 33.14 0.48 -7.47
N ARG A 412 33.16 -0.29 -6.38
CA ARG A 412 34.24 -1.27 -6.10
C ARG A 412 34.26 -2.37 -7.16
N LEU A 413 33.10 -2.95 -7.48
CA LEU A 413 32.98 -4.01 -8.49
C LEU A 413 33.37 -3.52 -9.89
N SER A 414 32.92 -2.32 -10.28
CA SER A 414 33.28 -1.70 -11.56
C SER A 414 34.79 -1.45 -11.71
N LYS A 415 35.48 -1.07 -10.64
CA LYS A 415 36.96 -0.92 -10.64
C LYS A 415 37.65 -2.28 -10.82
N VAL A 416 37.20 -3.31 -10.11
CA VAL A 416 37.77 -4.67 -10.23
C VAL A 416 37.59 -5.24 -11.65
N SER A 417 36.42 -5.05 -12.26
CA SER A 417 36.17 -5.50 -13.63
C SER A 417 37.08 -4.81 -14.66
N ARG A 418 37.28 -3.49 -14.55
CA ARG A 418 38.22 -2.75 -15.41
C ARG A 418 39.65 -3.21 -15.26
N VAL A 419 40.11 -3.49 -14.05
CA VAL A 419 41.48 -4.00 -13.80
C VAL A 419 41.66 -5.38 -14.47
N LYS A 420 40.66 -6.27 -14.35
CA LYS A 420 40.71 -7.60 -14.99
C LYS A 420 40.72 -7.52 -16.52
N GLU A 421 39.96 -6.58 -17.11
CA GLU A 421 39.99 -6.36 -18.59
C GLU A 421 41.34 -5.85 -19.08
N VAL A 422 41.99 -4.98 -18.31
CA VAL A 422 43.33 -4.47 -18.67
C VAL A 422 44.40 -5.57 -18.54
N VAL A 423 44.31 -6.41 -17.49
CA VAL A 423 45.25 -7.54 -17.28
C VAL A 423 45.07 -8.63 -18.35
N ASN A 424 43.87 -8.85 -18.84
CA ASN A 424 43.62 -9.88 -19.87
C ASN A 424 43.93 -9.40 -21.32
N ARG A 425 44.22 -8.10 -21.51
CA ARG A 425 44.58 -7.51 -22.83
C ARG A 425 46.08 -7.23 -22.99
N GLY A 426 46.87 -7.39 -21.96
CA GLY A 426 48.32 -7.32 -21.94
C GLY A 426 48.96 -8.70 -21.87
#